data_e4f6bf3642c1241bf6a954bfdad01a46
#
_entry.id   e4f6bf3642c1241bf6a954bfdad01a46
#
_cell.length_a   1.000
_cell.length_b   1.000
_cell.length_c   1.000
_cell.angle_alpha   90.00
_cell.angle_beta   90.00
_cell.angle_gamma   90.00
#
_symmetry.space_group_name_H-M   'P 1'
#
loop_
_entity.id
_entity.type
_entity.pdbx_description
1 polymer ?
#
loop_
_entity_poly.entity_id
_entity_poly.type
_entity_poly.pdbx_seq_one_letter_code
_entity_poly.pdbx_strand_id
1 'polypeptide(L)'
;MEMIGKGIEKIVGQIRGGAPDSKILLISPIWLGEKVWKPGYDPEFSEKSVAVSKHLAKVYRQIAEKENIAFLNAAAYAKPSAADQEHMDSENHRLLAEAIYQKVIEIEGIFE
;
A
#
# COMPACT_ATOMS: atom_id res chain seq x y z
N MET A 1 -1.70 -6.93 -13.05
CA MET A 1 -1.99 -5.55 -12.59
C MET A 1 -3.43 -5.16 -12.78
N GLU A 2 -3.97 -5.40 -13.97
CA GLU A 2 -5.37 -5.09 -14.25
C GLU A 2 -6.34 -5.80 -13.30
N MET A 3 -6.10 -7.06 -13.00
CA MET A 3 -6.93 -7.83 -12.07
C MET A 3 -6.91 -7.27 -10.66
N ILE A 4 -5.75 -6.81 -10.20
CA ILE A 4 -5.61 -6.18 -8.89
C ILE A 4 -6.43 -4.90 -8.85
N GLY A 5 -6.32 -4.07 -9.89
CA GLY A 5 -7.07 -2.84 -9.99
C GLY A 5 -8.58 -3.06 -9.95
N LYS A 6 -9.07 -4.04 -10.70
CA LYS A 6 -10.49 -4.39 -10.71
C LYS A 6 -10.96 -4.89 -9.36
N GLY A 7 -10.13 -5.66 -8.67
CA GLY A 7 -10.43 -6.13 -7.32
C GLY A 7 -10.59 -4.98 -6.32
N ILE A 8 -9.71 -4.00 -6.39
CA ILE A 8 -9.77 -2.81 -5.54
C ILE A 8 -11.03 -1.99 -5.84
N GLU A 9 -11.34 -1.78 -7.11
CA GLU A 9 -12.54 -1.05 -7.52
C GLU A 9 -13.81 -1.73 -6.99
N LYS A 10 -13.84 -3.05 -7.03
CA LYS A 10 -14.95 -3.83 -6.50
C LYS A 10 -15.12 -3.64 -4.99
N ILE A 11 -14.01 -3.67 -4.25
CA ILE A 11 -14.03 -3.44 -2.79
C ILE A 11 -14.56 -2.03 -2.48
N VAL A 12 -14.05 -1.02 -3.19
CA VAL A 12 -14.52 0.36 -3.01
C VAL A 12 -16.03 0.47 -3.27
N GLY A 13 -16.51 -0.17 -4.34
CA GLY A 13 -17.93 -0.21 -4.65
C GLY A 13 -18.77 -0.86 -3.55
N GLN A 14 -18.28 -1.94 -2.97
CA GLN A 14 -18.93 -2.62 -1.87
C GLN A 14 -19.00 -1.76 -0.60
N ILE A 15 -17.93 -1.04 -0.29
CA ILE A 15 -17.91 -0.13 0.85
C ILE A 15 -18.92 0.99 0.64
N ARG A 16 -18.96 1.59 -0.54
CA ARG A 16 -19.90 2.66 -0.86
C ARG A 16 -21.35 2.20 -0.81
N GLY A 17 -21.60 0.94 -1.21
CA GLY A 17 -22.95 0.36 -1.14
C GLY A 17 -23.41 0.08 0.28
N GLY A 18 -22.51 -0.46 1.13
CA GLY A 18 -22.85 -0.86 2.49
C GLY A 18 -22.65 0.23 3.55
N ALA A 19 -21.74 1.18 3.28
CA ALA A 19 -21.39 2.25 4.22
C ALA A 19 -21.12 3.54 3.45
N PRO A 20 -22.16 4.14 2.85
CA PRO A 20 -21.99 5.25 1.88
C PRO A 20 -21.38 6.52 2.47
N ASP A 21 -21.45 6.71 3.78
CA ASP A 21 -20.87 7.88 4.44
C ASP A 21 -19.43 7.65 4.92
N SER A 22 -18.87 6.45 4.68
CA SER A 22 -17.51 6.14 5.08
C SER A 22 -16.50 6.87 4.20
N LYS A 23 -15.45 7.37 4.83
CA LYS A 23 -14.29 7.87 4.14
C LYS A 23 -13.35 6.70 3.89
N ILE A 24 -12.70 6.67 2.75
CA ILE A 24 -11.85 5.55 2.34
C ILE A 24 -10.42 6.05 2.16
N LEU A 25 -9.46 5.35 2.75
CA LEU A 25 -8.04 5.55 2.51
C LEU A 25 -7.49 4.28 1.85
N LEU A 26 -7.00 4.42 0.64
CA LEU A 26 -6.34 3.33 -0.08
C LEU A 26 -4.84 3.43 0.13
N ILE A 27 -4.24 2.34 0.60
CA ILE A 27 -2.80 2.31 0.91
C ILE A 27 -2.12 1.32 -0.03
N SER A 28 -1.18 1.80 -0.84
CA SER A 28 -0.35 0.89 -1.64
C SER A 28 0.74 0.27 -0.76
N PRO A 29 1.14 -0.99 -1.06
CA PRO A 29 2.07 -1.72 -0.20
C PRO A 29 3.50 -1.17 -0.28
N ILE A 30 4.32 -1.56 0.70
CA ILE A 30 5.77 -1.32 0.62
C ILE A 30 6.34 -2.11 -0.55
N TRP A 31 7.51 -1.70 -1.03
CA TRP A 31 8.20 -2.44 -2.08
C TRP A 31 8.87 -3.69 -1.50
N LEU A 32 8.97 -4.73 -2.32
CA LEU A 32 9.80 -5.88 -1.99
C LEU A 32 11.27 -5.45 -2.04
N GLY A 33 12.10 -6.06 -1.18
CA GLY A 33 13.54 -5.80 -1.19
C GLY A 33 14.19 -6.33 -2.46
N GLU A 34 15.25 -5.69 -2.91
CA GLU A 34 15.94 -6.03 -4.16
C GLU A 34 16.51 -7.46 -4.17
N LYS A 35 16.71 -8.05 -3.00
CA LYS A 35 17.29 -9.39 -2.86
C LYS A 35 16.26 -10.48 -2.57
N VAL A 36 14.96 -10.14 -2.55
CA VAL A 36 13.91 -11.08 -2.14
C VAL A 36 13.91 -12.39 -2.93
N TRP A 37 14.29 -12.32 -4.20
CA TRP A 37 14.30 -13.46 -5.13
C TRP A 37 15.62 -14.26 -5.11
N LYS A 38 16.65 -13.75 -4.41
CA LYS A 38 17.95 -14.39 -4.38
C LYS A 38 17.94 -15.61 -3.44
N PRO A 39 18.89 -16.57 -3.63
CA PRO A 39 19.03 -17.71 -2.71
C PRO A 39 19.13 -17.27 -1.26
N GLY A 40 18.41 -17.96 -0.38
CA GLY A 40 18.37 -17.63 1.04
C GLY A 40 17.20 -16.74 1.45
N TYR A 41 16.45 -16.23 0.48
CA TYR A 41 15.24 -15.43 0.73
C TYR A 41 13.99 -16.21 0.30
N ASP A 42 13.04 -15.57 -0.35
CA ASP A 42 11.76 -16.21 -0.68
C ASP A 42 11.76 -16.77 -2.10
N PRO A 43 11.72 -18.12 -2.27
CA PRO A 43 11.74 -18.74 -3.60
C PRO A 43 10.49 -18.50 -4.43
N GLU A 44 9.40 -18.02 -3.84
CA GLU A 44 8.17 -17.72 -4.56
C GLU A 44 8.28 -16.44 -5.37
N PHE A 45 9.26 -15.58 -5.09
CA PHE A 45 9.47 -14.34 -5.81
C PHE A 45 10.59 -14.44 -6.83
N SER A 46 10.48 -13.63 -7.87
CA SER A 46 11.51 -13.48 -8.90
C SER A 46 11.97 -12.02 -8.94
N GLU A 47 13.00 -11.75 -9.74
CA GLU A 47 13.44 -10.39 -9.97
C GLU A 47 12.29 -9.50 -10.48
N LYS A 48 11.40 -10.05 -11.30
CA LYS A 48 10.22 -9.34 -11.81
C LYS A 48 9.26 -8.93 -10.70
N SER A 49 9.20 -9.70 -9.62
CA SER A 49 8.32 -9.41 -8.48
C SER A 49 8.66 -8.07 -7.85
N VAL A 50 9.94 -7.72 -7.78
CA VAL A 50 10.40 -6.44 -7.25
C VAL A 50 9.85 -5.27 -8.08
N ALA A 51 9.99 -5.37 -9.41
CA ALA A 51 9.48 -4.35 -10.32
C ALA A 51 7.96 -4.23 -10.23
N VAL A 52 7.24 -5.34 -10.13
CA VAL A 52 5.78 -5.37 -9.96
C VAL A 52 5.39 -4.66 -8.66
N SER A 53 6.10 -4.93 -7.56
CA SER A 53 5.80 -4.28 -6.28
C SER A 53 5.92 -2.76 -6.37
N LYS A 54 6.93 -2.26 -7.09
CA LYS A 54 7.10 -0.82 -7.31
C LYS A 54 5.99 -0.22 -8.16
N HIS A 55 5.49 -0.97 -9.13
CA HIS A 55 4.43 -0.51 -10.03
C HIS A 55 3.05 -0.43 -9.35
N LEU A 56 2.84 -1.19 -8.28
CA LEU A 56 1.57 -1.20 -7.56
C LEU A 56 1.15 0.18 -7.06
N ALA A 57 2.09 1.00 -6.61
CA ALA A 57 1.77 2.35 -6.13
C ALA A 57 1.09 3.19 -7.22
N LYS A 58 1.55 3.06 -8.47
CA LYS A 58 0.96 3.78 -9.60
C LYS A 58 -0.46 3.30 -9.87
N VAL A 59 -0.68 1.99 -9.86
CA VAL A 59 -2.01 1.39 -10.07
C VAL A 59 -2.98 1.85 -8.99
N TYR A 60 -2.56 1.78 -7.74
CA TYR A 60 -3.39 2.20 -6.60
C TYR A 60 -3.73 3.68 -6.66
N ARG A 61 -2.75 4.52 -7.01
CA ARG A 61 -2.96 5.96 -7.13
C ARG A 61 -3.98 6.28 -8.21
N GLN A 62 -3.89 5.63 -9.36
CA GLN A 62 -4.84 5.83 -10.46
C GLN A 62 -6.26 5.47 -10.04
N ILE A 63 -6.42 4.38 -9.27
CA ILE A 63 -7.73 3.98 -8.77
C ILE A 63 -8.25 5.00 -7.75
N ALA A 64 -7.39 5.45 -6.84
CA ALA A 64 -7.78 6.44 -5.85
C ALA A 64 -8.26 7.75 -6.52
N GLU A 65 -7.57 8.19 -7.56
CA GLU A 65 -7.98 9.37 -8.33
C GLU A 65 -9.31 9.14 -9.04
N LYS A 66 -9.47 8.01 -9.70
CA LYS A 66 -10.70 7.64 -10.41
C LYS A 66 -11.90 7.56 -9.47
N GLU A 67 -11.71 6.95 -8.31
CA GLU A 67 -12.77 6.74 -7.33
C GLU A 67 -12.92 7.92 -6.35
N ASN A 68 -12.09 8.93 -6.47
CA ASN A 68 -12.08 10.10 -5.61
C ASN A 68 -11.99 9.75 -4.13
N ILE A 69 -11.02 8.91 -3.78
CA ILE A 69 -10.71 8.52 -2.41
C ILE A 69 -9.29 8.93 -2.04
N ALA A 70 -8.99 8.95 -0.75
CA ALA A 70 -7.66 9.28 -0.26
C ALA A 70 -6.65 8.18 -0.57
N PHE A 71 -5.39 8.54 -0.73
CA PHE A 71 -4.33 7.62 -1.09
C PHE A 71 -3.08 7.85 -0.24
N LEU A 72 -2.42 6.76 0.13
CA LEU A 72 -1.13 6.80 0.79
C LEU A 72 -0.24 5.71 0.20
N ASN A 73 0.98 6.08 -0.20
CA ASN A 73 1.97 5.11 -0.65
C ASN A 73 2.84 4.68 0.53
N ALA A 74 2.63 3.46 1.04
CA ALA A 74 3.40 2.95 2.17
C ALA A 74 4.90 2.94 1.90
N ALA A 75 5.32 2.70 0.64
CA ALA A 75 6.73 2.66 0.26
C ALA A 75 7.45 4.01 0.39
N ALA A 76 6.69 5.11 0.47
CA ALA A 76 7.28 6.44 0.71
C ALA A 76 7.73 6.62 2.17
N TYR A 77 7.26 5.78 3.08
CA TYR A 77 7.49 5.92 4.53
C TYR A 77 8.20 4.73 5.16
N ALA A 78 8.10 3.56 4.55
CA ALA A 78 8.60 2.33 5.15
C ALA A 78 9.20 1.41 4.08
N LYS A 79 10.12 0.57 4.51
CA LYS A 79 10.81 -0.38 3.64
C LYS A 79 10.85 -1.76 4.30
N PRO A 80 11.09 -2.84 3.53
CA PRO A 80 11.20 -4.17 4.11
C PRO A 80 12.49 -4.33 4.90
N SER A 81 12.46 -5.26 5.86
CA SER A 81 13.65 -5.65 6.61
C SER A 81 14.69 -6.28 5.68
N ALA A 82 15.97 -5.99 5.93
CA ALA A 82 17.06 -6.64 5.22
C ALA A 82 17.11 -8.16 5.51
N ALA A 83 16.52 -8.60 6.62
CA ALA A 83 16.54 -10.01 7.03
C ALA A 83 15.75 -10.90 6.07
N ASP A 84 14.55 -10.48 5.64
CA ASP A 84 13.73 -11.29 4.74
C ASP A 84 13.33 -10.59 3.43
N GLN A 85 13.58 -9.31 3.31
CA GLN A 85 13.28 -8.53 2.10
C GLN A 85 11.77 -8.40 1.81
N GLU A 86 10.91 -8.75 2.75
CA GLU A 86 9.45 -8.72 2.58
C GLU A 86 8.74 -7.95 3.67
N HIS A 87 8.96 -8.33 4.93
CA HIS A 87 8.22 -7.79 6.07
C HIS A 87 8.94 -6.58 6.67
N MET A 88 8.19 -5.69 7.27
CA MET A 88 8.75 -4.56 7.98
C MET A 88 9.25 -4.98 9.36
N ASP A 89 10.37 -4.40 9.80
CA ASP A 89 10.79 -4.48 11.19
C ASP A 89 9.96 -3.52 12.05
N SER A 90 10.20 -3.51 13.35
CA SER A 90 9.43 -2.69 14.29
C SER A 90 9.54 -1.20 13.99
N GLU A 91 10.73 -0.71 13.60
CA GLU A 91 10.92 0.70 13.28
C GLU A 91 10.13 1.12 12.03
N ASN A 92 10.11 0.28 10.99
CA ASN A 92 9.35 0.57 9.78
C ASN A 92 7.84 0.46 10.02
N HIS A 93 7.38 -0.45 10.88
CA HIS A 93 6.00 -0.48 11.32
C HIS A 93 5.61 0.83 12.00
N ARG A 94 6.49 1.36 12.86
CA ARG A 94 6.27 2.62 13.54
C ARG A 94 6.17 3.79 12.55
N LEU A 95 7.10 3.85 11.60
CA LEU A 95 7.11 4.91 10.58
C LEU A 95 5.84 4.91 9.74
N LEU A 96 5.41 3.73 9.32
CA LEU A 96 4.18 3.61 8.53
C LEU A 96 2.95 3.95 9.37
N ALA A 97 2.88 3.47 10.62
CA ALA A 97 1.77 3.77 11.51
C ALA A 97 1.63 5.27 11.74
N GLU A 98 2.75 5.98 11.92
CA GLU A 98 2.74 7.42 12.09
C GLU A 98 2.23 8.14 10.83
N ALA A 99 2.66 7.70 9.65
CA ALA A 99 2.20 8.28 8.40
C ALA A 99 0.69 8.06 8.20
N ILE A 100 0.19 6.87 8.52
CA ILE A 100 -1.24 6.56 8.44
C ILE A 100 -2.03 7.43 9.42
N TYR A 101 -1.53 7.57 10.64
CA TYR A 101 -2.16 8.41 11.67
C TYR A 101 -2.31 9.85 11.17
N GLN A 102 -1.25 10.44 10.65
CA GLN A 102 -1.29 11.80 10.12
C GLN A 102 -2.27 11.91 8.94
N LYS A 103 -2.32 10.91 8.08
CA LYS A 103 -3.24 10.90 6.95
C LYS A 103 -4.69 10.81 7.39
N VAL A 104 -4.98 10.02 8.42
CA VAL A 104 -6.34 9.90 8.98
C VAL A 104 -6.78 11.22 9.57
N ILE A 105 -5.90 11.91 10.32
CA ILE A 105 -6.17 13.23 10.86
C ILE A 105 -6.52 14.22 9.74
N GLU A 106 -5.75 14.21 8.67
CA GLU A 106 -5.97 15.06 7.50
C GLU A 106 -7.34 14.78 6.85
N ILE A 107 -7.66 13.49 6.65
CA ILE A 107 -8.93 13.07 6.04
C ILE A 107 -10.13 13.49 6.91
N GLU A 108 -10.02 13.32 8.21
CA GLU A 108 -11.07 13.65 9.15
C GLU A 108 -11.17 15.15 9.44
N GLY A 109 -10.19 15.93 8.99
CA GLY A 109 -10.18 17.37 9.24
C GLY A 109 -9.94 17.73 10.69
N ILE A 110 -9.24 16.88 11.45
CA ILE A 110 -8.91 17.11 12.85
C ILE A 110 -7.58 17.85 12.90
N PHE A 111 -7.60 19.09 13.33
CA PHE A 111 -6.41 19.92 13.47
C PHE A 111 -6.24 20.31 14.93
N GLU A 112 -5.05 20.09 15.43
CA GLU A 112 -4.68 20.52 16.79
C GLU A 112 -4.03 21.91 16.79
#